data_931db9390d16333f60a14126a047d928
#
_entry.id   931db9390d16333f60a14126a047d928
#
_cell.length_a   1.000
_cell.length_b   1.000
_cell.length_c   1.000
_cell.angle_alpha   90.00
_cell.angle_beta   90.00
_cell.angle_gamma   90.00
#
_symmetry.space_group_name_H-M   'P 1'
#
loop_
_entity.id
_entity.type
_entity.pdbx_description
1 polymer ?
#
loop_
_entity_poly.entity_id
_entity_poly.type
_entity_poly.pdbx_seq_one_letter_code
_entity_poly.pdbx_strand_id
1 'polypeptide(L)'
;SNGKEVFISMEDVKNNILLGFCRLRKPFKPFRQEITKTSAGIRELHIYGQAAPLGQEGTIQHKGYGKKLIEEAEMIAKEEWKCNKLLIISGIGVREYYKKLGYNKDGPYVSKFI
;
A
#
# COMPACT_ATOMS: atom_id res chain seq x y z
N SER A 1 12.63 9.84 13.72
CA SER A 1 11.30 9.40 14.07
C SER A 1 11.35 8.01 14.69
N ASN A 2 10.32 7.67 15.41
CA ASN A 2 10.23 6.40 16.09
C ASN A 2 9.50 5.39 15.21
N GLY A 3 10.23 4.46 14.61
CA GLY A 3 9.65 3.43 13.78
C GLY A 3 10.47 3.14 12.56
N LYS A 4 9.93 2.29 11.71
CA LYS A 4 10.55 1.89 10.45
C LYS A 4 9.71 2.42 9.30
N GLU A 5 10.39 2.80 8.22
CA GLU A 5 9.70 3.27 7.03
C GLU A 5 10.47 2.83 5.80
N VAL A 6 9.74 2.42 4.76
CA VAL A 6 10.35 2.09 3.49
C VAL A 6 9.49 2.66 2.37
N PHE A 7 10.16 3.14 1.34
CA PHE A 7 9.54 3.65 0.12
C PHE A 7 9.66 2.56 -0.93
N ILE A 8 8.51 2.10 -1.43
CA ILE A 8 8.45 1.04 -2.43
C ILE A 8 7.99 1.69 -3.72
N SER A 9 8.79 1.55 -4.77
CA SER A 9 8.44 2.14 -6.06
C SER A 9 8.36 1.06 -7.13
N MET A 10 7.55 1.34 -8.14
CA MET A 10 7.47 0.52 -9.35
C MET A 10 7.84 1.40 -10.52
N GLU A 11 8.87 0.99 -11.25
CA GLU A 11 9.45 1.83 -12.27
C GLU A 11 9.60 1.07 -13.59
N ASP A 12 9.43 1.80 -14.68
CA ASP A 12 9.81 1.33 -15.99
C ASP A 12 11.21 1.86 -16.25
N VAL A 13 12.22 1.05 -15.93
CA VAL A 13 13.61 1.47 -15.99
C VAL A 13 14.01 1.80 -17.43
N LYS A 14 13.52 1.03 -18.39
CA LYS A 14 13.85 1.23 -19.79
C LYS A 14 13.45 2.61 -20.28
N ASN A 15 12.28 3.08 -19.87
CA ASN A 15 11.74 4.36 -20.28
C ASN A 15 11.93 5.46 -19.23
N ASN A 16 12.57 5.13 -18.12
CA ASN A 16 12.84 6.07 -17.02
C ASN A 16 11.55 6.71 -16.52
N ILE A 17 10.53 5.89 -16.26
CA ILE A 17 9.21 6.34 -15.81
C ILE A 17 8.89 5.73 -14.46
N LEU A 18 8.43 6.56 -13.52
CA LEU A 18 7.89 6.10 -12.25
C LEU A 18 6.42 5.75 -12.46
N LEU A 19 6.08 4.47 -12.29
CA LEU A 19 4.71 3.98 -12.50
C LEU A 19 3.85 4.09 -11.26
N GLY A 20 4.46 4.04 -10.08
CA GLY A 20 3.73 4.16 -8.85
C GLY A 20 4.64 3.98 -7.65
N PHE A 21 4.11 4.28 -6.47
CA PHE A 21 4.87 4.05 -5.24
C PHE A 21 3.93 3.92 -4.06
N CYS A 22 4.45 3.39 -2.96
CA CYS A 22 3.78 3.47 -1.68
C CYS A 22 4.79 3.65 -0.56
N ARG A 23 4.33 4.19 0.55
CA ARG A 23 5.13 4.32 1.77
C ARG A 23 4.59 3.36 2.81
N LEU A 24 5.44 2.46 3.24
CA LEU A 24 5.11 1.49 4.28
C LEU A 24 5.80 1.92 5.56
N ARG A 25 5.05 1.94 6.65
CA ARG A 25 5.57 2.37 7.93
C ARG A 25 5.13 1.44 9.05
N LYS A 26 6.05 1.15 9.95
CA LYS A 26 5.73 0.49 11.22
C LYS A 26 5.91 1.52 12.33
N PRO A 27 4.83 2.01 12.92
CA PRO A 27 4.93 2.95 14.04
C PRO A 27 5.58 2.25 15.24
N PHE A 28 6.43 2.98 15.93
CA PHE A 28 7.07 2.45 17.13
C PHE A 28 6.06 2.33 18.28
N LYS A 29 5.21 3.36 18.42
CA LYS A 29 4.16 3.36 19.43
C LYS A 29 2.80 3.49 18.76
N PRO A 30 1.88 2.55 18.99
CA PRO A 30 0.53 2.69 18.46
C PRO A 30 -0.23 3.79 19.23
N PHE A 31 -0.97 4.62 18.51
CA PHE A 31 -1.77 5.68 19.11
C PHE A 31 -3.25 5.55 18.79
N ARG A 32 -3.65 4.46 18.17
CA ARG A 32 -5.04 4.10 17.94
C ARG A 32 -5.19 2.62 18.18
N GLN A 33 -6.37 2.19 18.63
CA GLN A 33 -6.56 0.77 18.93
C GLN A 33 -6.49 -0.12 17.68
N GLU A 34 -6.75 0.45 16.51
CA GLU A 34 -6.63 -0.31 15.25
C GLU A 34 -5.17 -0.62 14.91
N ILE A 35 -4.25 0.20 15.40
CA ILE A 35 -2.82 0.06 15.13
C ILE A 35 -2.17 -0.61 16.34
N THR A 36 -1.71 -1.83 16.15
CA THR A 36 -1.07 -2.59 17.23
C THR A 36 0.45 -2.56 17.06
N LYS A 37 1.17 -3.08 18.07
CA LYS A 37 2.62 -3.16 18.00
C LYS A 37 3.12 -4.04 16.85
N THR A 38 2.27 -4.95 16.38
CA THR A 38 2.61 -5.86 15.28
C THR A 38 1.92 -5.46 13.97
N SER A 39 1.53 -4.20 13.86
CA SER A 39 0.90 -3.67 12.66
C SER A 39 1.87 -2.81 11.87
N ALA A 40 1.70 -2.81 10.55
CA ALA A 40 2.32 -1.84 9.66
C ALA A 40 1.23 -1.14 8.88
N GLY A 41 1.53 0.03 8.34
CA GLY A 41 0.53 0.81 7.62
C GLY A 41 1.08 1.37 6.33
N ILE A 42 0.25 1.37 5.29
CA ILE A 42 0.57 2.08 4.06
C ILE A 42 0.01 3.48 4.21
N ARG A 43 0.89 4.47 4.18
CA ARG A 43 0.51 5.88 4.34
C ARG A 43 0.13 6.53 3.03
N GLU A 44 0.80 6.15 1.96
CA GLU A 44 0.55 6.70 0.64
C GLU A 44 0.66 5.59 -0.39
N LEU A 45 -0.26 5.58 -1.33
CA LEU A 45 -0.24 4.65 -2.45
C LEU A 45 -0.68 5.43 -3.67
N HIS A 46 0.22 5.59 -4.63
CA HIS A 46 -0.05 6.36 -5.85
C HIS A 46 0.29 5.53 -7.07
N ILE A 47 -0.61 5.50 -8.02
CA ILE A 47 -0.38 4.93 -9.35
C ILE A 47 -0.54 6.07 -10.34
N TYR A 48 0.46 6.29 -11.16
CA TYR A 48 0.49 7.44 -12.07
C TYR A 48 -0.12 7.08 -13.42
N GLY A 49 -1.34 7.57 -13.67
CA GLY A 49 -2.01 7.34 -14.94
C GLY A 49 -1.30 7.98 -16.11
N GLN A 50 -0.67 9.13 -15.87
CA GLN A 50 0.03 9.85 -16.93
C GLN A 50 1.31 9.15 -17.39
N ALA A 51 1.72 8.08 -16.72
CA ALA A 51 2.82 7.24 -17.21
C ALA A 51 2.39 6.42 -18.42
N ALA A 52 1.08 6.27 -18.64
CA ALA A 52 0.55 5.54 -19.78
C ALA A 52 0.30 6.53 -20.95
N PRO A 53 0.30 6.03 -22.19
CA PRO A 53 -0.17 6.85 -23.29
C PRO A 53 -1.58 7.37 -23.05
N LEU A 54 -1.92 8.45 -23.75
CA LEU A 54 -3.22 9.08 -23.62
C LEU A 54 -4.35 8.06 -23.73
N GLY A 55 -5.28 8.13 -22.79
CA GLY A 55 -6.44 7.25 -22.78
C GLY A 55 -6.20 5.88 -22.16
N GLN A 56 -5.04 5.67 -21.57
CA GLN A 56 -4.68 4.37 -21.02
C GLN A 56 -4.42 4.38 -19.51
N GLU A 57 -4.86 5.39 -18.79
CA GLU A 57 -4.69 5.46 -17.35
C GLU A 57 -5.31 4.26 -16.66
N GLY A 58 -6.53 3.89 -17.09
CA GLY A 58 -7.20 2.71 -16.54
C GLY A 58 -6.44 1.43 -16.81
N THR A 59 -5.68 1.39 -17.90
CA THR A 59 -4.90 0.22 -18.27
C THR A 59 -3.79 -0.03 -17.24
N ILE A 60 -3.15 1.03 -16.74
CA ILE A 60 -2.10 0.88 -15.72
C ILE A 60 -2.68 0.22 -14.47
N GLN A 61 -3.85 0.68 -14.01
CA GLN A 61 -4.51 0.07 -12.87
C GLN A 61 -4.92 -1.36 -13.14
N HIS A 62 -5.44 -1.63 -14.34
CA HIS A 62 -5.86 -2.98 -14.72
C HIS A 62 -4.70 -3.95 -14.83
N LYS A 63 -3.48 -3.45 -15.00
CA LYS A 63 -2.29 -4.31 -14.99
C LYS A 63 -1.88 -4.73 -13.59
N GLY A 64 -2.58 -4.23 -12.56
CA GLY A 64 -2.34 -4.67 -11.20
C GLY A 64 -1.12 -4.07 -10.53
N TYR A 65 -0.70 -2.89 -10.94
CA TYR A 65 0.46 -2.24 -10.33
C TYR A 65 0.21 -1.92 -8.86
N GLY A 66 -0.99 -1.46 -8.52
CA GLY A 66 -1.35 -1.22 -7.12
C GLY A 66 -1.31 -2.50 -6.30
N LYS A 67 -1.82 -3.59 -6.86
CA LYS A 67 -1.78 -4.88 -6.19
C LYS A 67 -0.35 -5.35 -5.95
N LYS A 68 0.54 -5.16 -6.93
CA LYS A 68 1.94 -5.54 -6.78
C LYS A 68 2.63 -4.74 -5.69
N LEU A 69 2.36 -3.44 -5.61
CA LEU A 69 2.91 -2.61 -4.54
C LEU A 69 2.43 -3.06 -3.17
N ILE A 70 1.15 -3.37 -3.05
CA ILE A 70 0.57 -3.84 -1.80
C ILE A 70 1.15 -5.21 -1.42
N GLU A 71 1.32 -6.11 -2.38
CA GLU A 71 1.90 -7.42 -2.12
C GLU A 71 3.33 -7.30 -1.63
N GLU A 72 4.11 -6.39 -2.21
CA GLU A 72 5.47 -6.15 -1.75
C GLU A 72 5.47 -5.58 -0.33
N ALA A 73 4.56 -4.66 -0.04
CA ALA A 73 4.43 -4.11 1.30
C ALA A 73 4.05 -5.19 2.31
N GLU A 74 3.14 -6.08 1.95
CA GLU A 74 2.76 -7.20 2.81
C GLU A 74 3.96 -8.10 3.11
N MET A 75 4.75 -8.37 2.08
CA MET A 75 5.92 -9.23 2.23
C MET A 75 6.95 -8.62 3.18
N ILE A 76 7.25 -7.34 3.00
CA ILE A 76 8.19 -6.64 3.86
C ILE A 76 7.68 -6.60 5.30
N ALA A 77 6.42 -6.23 5.49
CA ALA A 77 5.84 -6.15 6.83
C ALA A 77 5.87 -7.51 7.53
N LYS A 78 5.51 -8.57 6.82
CA LYS A 78 5.44 -9.90 7.39
C LYS A 78 6.82 -10.51 7.60
N GLU A 79 7.64 -10.50 6.56
CA GLU A 79 8.91 -11.24 6.60
C GLU A 79 10.04 -10.46 7.26
N GLU A 80 10.13 -9.16 7.00
CA GLU A 80 11.24 -8.36 7.52
C GLU A 80 10.92 -7.71 8.86
N TRP A 81 9.69 -7.24 9.03
CA TRP A 81 9.30 -6.52 10.24
C TRP A 81 8.51 -7.37 11.22
N LYS A 82 8.19 -8.62 10.85
CA LYS A 82 7.46 -9.56 11.70
C LYS A 82 6.11 -9.02 12.16
N CYS A 83 5.46 -8.27 11.28
CA CYS A 83 4.10 -7.78 11.51
C CYS A 83 3.08 -8.83 11.11
N ASN A 84 1.92 -8.79 11.75
CA ASN A 84 0.83 -9.71 11.42
C ASN A 84 -0.43 -8.98 10.92
N LYS A 85 -0.34 -7.68 10.73
CA LYS A 85 -1.49 -6.88 10.30
C LYS A 85 -0.98 -5.72 9.45
N LEU A 86 -1.66 -5.46 8.34
CA LEU A 86 -1.36 -4.33 7.48
C LEU A 86 -2.61 -3.45 7.37
N LEU A 87 -2.44 -2.15 7.65
CA LEU A 87 -3.52 -1.17 7.55
C LEU A 87 -3.26 -0.26 6.36
N ILE A 88 -4.32 0.20 5.72
CA ILE A 88 -4.25 1.15 4.62
C ILE A 88 -5.24 2.26 4.90
N ILE A 89 -4.77 3.51 4.83
CA ILE A 89 -5.65 4.66 4.88
C ILE A 89 -6.28 4.78 3.49
N SER A 90 -7.60 4.66 3.40
CA SER A 90 -8.28 4.66 2.12
C SER A 90 -9.36 5.71 2.05
N GLY A 91 -9.55 6.28 0.87
CA GLY A 91 -10.71 7.09 0.59
C GLY A 91 -11.93 6.21 0.35
N ILE A 92 -13.10 6.83 0.43
CA ILE A 92 -14.36 6.08 0.28
C ILE A 92 -14.45 5.37 -1.07
N GLY A 93 -14.01 6.04 -2.12
CA GLY A 93 -14.17 5.51 -3.48
C GLY A 93 -13.27 4.34 -3.83
N VAL A 94 -12.30 3.99 -2.98
CA VAL A 94 -11.36 2.91 -3.28
C VAL A 94 -11.50 1.71 -2.33
N ARG A 95 -12.46 1.75 -1.41
CA ARG A 95 -12.65 0.64 -0.46
C ARG A 95 -12.95 -0.68 -1.13
N GLU A 96 -13.75 -0.67 -2.18
CA GLU A 96 -14.08 -1.89 -2.91
C GLU A 96 -12.85 -2.51 -3.56
N TYR A 97 -11.94 -1.68 -4.04
CA TYR A 97 -10.67 -2.16 -4.59
C TYR A 97 -9.88 -2.93 -3.53
N TYR A 98 -9.72 -2.36 -2.34
CA TYR A 98 -8.98 -3.02 -1.27
C TYR A 98 -9.70 -4.25 -0.75
N LYS A 99 -11.04 -4.24 -0.77
CA LYS A 99 -11.82 -5.39 -0.35
C LYS A 99 -11.53 -6.61 -1.23
N LYS A 100 -11.36 -6.39 -2.52
CA LYS A 100 -11.01 -7.47 -3.45
C LYS A 100 -9.64 -8.07 -3.15
N LEU A 101 -8.77 -7.31 -2.48
CA LEU A 101 -7.45 -7.78 -2.09
C LEU A 101 -7.42 -8.39 -0.69
N GLY A 102 -8.58 -8.53 -0.06
CA GLY A 102 -8.69 -9.15 1.25
C GLY A 102 -8.73 -8.20 2.43
N TYR A 103 -8.85 -6.91 2.17
CA TYR A 103 -8.90 -5.91 3.23
C TYR A 103 -10.33 -5.62 3.65
N ASN A 104 -10.53 -5.41 4.94
CA ASN A 104 -11.83 -5.12 5.51
C ASN A 104 -11.77 -3.83 6.31
N LYS A 105 -12.93 -3.20 6.47
CA LYS A 105 -13.02 -1.96 7.23
C LYS A 105 -12.54 -2.17 8.66
N ASP A 106 -11.74 -1.24 9.16
CA ASP A 106 -11.14 -1.30 10.48
C ASP A 106 -11.00 0.12 11.01
N GLY A 107 -12.08 0.64 11.61
CA GLY A 107 -12.14 2.04 12.02
C GLY A 107 -12.01 2.96 10.81
N PRO A 108 -11.11 3.95 10.85
CA PRO A 108 -10.89 4.82 9.69
C PRO A 108 -10.02 4.18 8.61
N TYR A 109 -9.60 2.94 8.81
CA TYR A 109 -8.70 2.24 7.90
C TYR A 109 -9.39 1.05 7.25
N VAL A 110 -8.71 0.43 6.30
CA VAL A 110 -8.97 -0.96 5.94
C VAL A 110 -7.75 -1.76 6.36
N SER A 111 -7.94 -3.02 6.71
CA SER A 111 -6.85 -3.84 7.22
C SER A 111 -6.97 -5.28 6.79
N LYS A 112 -5.85 -5.99 6.87
CA LYS A 112 -5.76 -7.40 6.53
C LYS A 112 -4.72 -8.04 7.45
N PHE A 113 -5.03 -9.22 7.97
CA PHE A 113 -4.02 -10.01 8.67
C PHE A 113 -3.12 -10.68 7.64
N ILE A 114 -1.84 -10.61 7.89
CA ILE A 114 -0.83 -11.07 6.94
C ILE A 114 0.07 -12.16 7.53
#